data_edc6b61804c0f4dc90b8e83c7b439301
#
_entry.id   edc6b61804c0f4dc90b8e83c7b439301
#
_cell.length_a   1.000
_cell.length_b   1.000
_cell.length_c   1.000
_cell.angle_alpha   90.00
_cell.angle_beta   90.00
_cell.angle_gamma   90.00
#
_symmetry.space_group_name_H-M   'P 1'
#
loop_
_entity.id
_entity.type
_entity.pdbx_description
1 polymer ?
#
loop_
_entity_poly.entity_id
_entity_poly.type
_entity_poly.pdbx_seq_one_letter_code
_entity_poly.pdbx_strand_id
1 'polypeptide(L)'
;ERAFMPWLDMKAEMERLNLPLYTMESKDPLTAFDAVGFTLQYELSYTNILAMLDLAHIPFYAKDRDEHWPLIVAGGPCACNAEPIADFFDVIQLGEGERQLPSICAEIEKAKKEGGVSKKELLLRIARIPGVYVPSFYDVTYYEDGRVRAITPNETGIPAVVTKAIIQNLNEFTPPT
;
A
#
# COMPACT_ATOMS: atom_id res chain seq x y z
N GLU A 1 -7.19 12.83 -0.98
CA GLU A 1 -7.77 13.25 0.30
C GLU A 1 -6.95 12.70 1.47
N ARG A 2 -7.21 13.18 2.68
CA ARG A 2 -6.42 12.82 3.88
C ARG A 2 -7.30 12.16 4.92
N ALA A 3 -6.77 11.11 5.55
CA ALA A 3 -7.36 10.51 6.74
C ALA A 3 -6.30 10.41 7.84
N PHE A 4 -6.73 10.50 9.09
CA PHE A 4 -5.84 10.44 10.25
C PHE A 4 -6.38 9.44 11.26
N MET A 5 -5.45 8.79 11.99
CA MET A 5 -5.85 7.98 13.14
C MET A 5 -6.53 8.88 14.18
N PRO A 6 -7.79 8.65 14.54
CA PRO A 6 -8.47 9.42 15.55
C PRO A 6 -7.87 9.15 16.95
N TRP A 7 -7.97 10.10 17.84
CA TRP A 7 -7.59 9.91 19.23
C TRP A 7 -8.56 8.96 19.94
N LEU A 8 -8.18 8.46 21.11
CA LEU A 8 -8.87 7.37 21.81
C LEU A 8 -10.35 7.63 22.06
N ASP A 9 -10.73 8.85 22.42
CA ASP A 9 -12.11 9.26 22.67
C ASP A 9 -12.96 9.24 21.37
N MET A 10 -12.44 9.81 20.31
CA MET A 10 -13.08 9.80 18.99
C MET A 10 -13.16 8.37 18.42
N LYS A 11 -12.07 7.59 18.56
CA LYS A 11 -12.06 6.18 18.14
C LYS A 11 -13.15 5.38 18.83
N ALA A 12 -13.24 5.49 20.17
CA ALA A 12 -14.26 4.79 20.96
C ALA A 12 -15.69 5.18 20.53
N GLU A 13 -15.93 6.45 20.22
CA GLU A 13 -17.23 6.91 19.77
C GLU A 13 -17.57 6.42 18.35
N MET A 14 -16.59 6.39 17.45
CA MET A 14 -16.76 5.82 16.11
C MET A 14 -17.09 4.33 16.19
N GLU A 15 -16.38 3.56 17.01
CA GLU A 15 -16.65 2.13 17.25
C GLU A 15 -18.05 1.92 17.83
N ARG A 16 -18.45 2.72 18.85
CA ARG A 16 -19.76 2.65 19.47
C ARG A 16 -20.90 2.90 18.48
N LEU A 17 -20.70 3.81 17.52
CA LEU A 17 -21.67 4.19 16.50
C LEU A 17 -21.54 3.37 15.21
N ASN A 18 -20.56 2.46 15.13
CA ASN A 18 -20.20 1.72 13.92
C ASN A 18 -19.94 2.66 12.72
N LEU A 19 -19.27 3.78 12.98
CA LEU A 19 -18.86 4.73 11.93
C LEU A 19 -17.50 4.35 11.38
N PRO A 20 -17.36 4.10 10.06
CA PRO A 20 -16.07 3.78 9.47
C PRO A 20 -15.15 5.01 9.46
N LEU A 21 -13.84 4.77 9.43
CA LEU A 21 -12.85 5.83 9.23
C LEU A 21 -13.10 6.52 7.88
N TYR A 22 -13.09 7.84 7.91
CA TYR A 22 -13.42 8.70 6.77
C TYR A 22 -12.34 9.76 6.53
N THR A 23 -12.36 10.35 5.33
CA THR A 23 -11.47 11.43 4.92
C THR A 23 -11.87 12.78 5.50
N MET A 24 -10.92 13.69 5.59
CA MET A 24 -11.15 15.02 6.19
C MET A 24 -11.88 15.98 5.25
N GLU A 25 -11.73 15.78 3.96
CA GLU A 25 -12.28 16.69 2.95
C GLU A 25 -13.73 16.33 2.61
N SER A 26 -13.96 15.20 1.93
CA SER A 26 -15.31 14.78 1.50
C SER A 26 -16.14 14.15 2.61
N LYS A 27 -15.48 13.61 3.64
CA LYS A 27 -16.08 12.73 4.67
C LYS A 27 -16.51 11.37 4.15
N ASP A 28 -15.98 10.96 3.00
CA ASP A 28 -16.22 9.64 2.46
C ASP A 28 -15.43 8.58 3.24
N PRO A 29 -15.99 7.36 3.42
CA PRO A 29 -15.26 6.26 4.05
C PRO A 29 -14.08 5.83 3.19
N LEU A 30 -13.00 5.30 3.80
CA LEU A 30 -11.81 4.88 3.05
C LEU A 30 -12.12 3.81 2.00
N THR A 31 -13.17 3.03 2.19
CA THR A 31 -13.63 2.02 1.23
C THR A 31 -14.22 2.59 -0.07
N ALA A 32 -14.49 3.90 -0.11
CA ALA A 32 -14.99 4.57 -1.33
C ALA A 32 -13.88 4.94 -2.32
N PHE A 33 -12.61 4.79 -1.92
CA PHE A 33 -11.45 5.15 -2.74
C PHE A 33 -10.88 3.94 -3.49
N ASP A 34 -10.22 4.20 -4.61
CA ASP A 34 -9.56 3.15 -5.40
C ASP A 34 -8.24 2.68 -4.75
N ALA A 35 -7.60 3.55 -3.96
CA ALA A 35 -6.39 3.24 -3.21
C ALA A 35 -6.29 4.06 -1.91
N VAL A 36 -5.68 3.47 -0.90
CA VAL A 36 -5.36 4.12 0.39
C VAL A 36 -3.85 4.00 0.62
N GLY A 37 -3.19 5.15 0.73
CA GLY A 37 -1.75 5.24 0.92
C GLY A 37 -1.35 5.50 2.37
N PHE A 38 -0.37 4.75 2.86
CA PHE A 38 0.24 4.94 4.18
C PHE A 38 1.72 5.31 4.06
N THR A 39 2.13 6.31 4.83
CA THR A 39 3.55 6.65 4.95
C THR A 39 4.15 5.95 6.15
N LEU A 40 5.11 5.05 5.92
CA LEU A 40 5.84 4.31 6.93
C LEU A 40 7.02 5.16 7.45
N GLN A 41 6.76 6.03 8.41
CA GLN A 41 7.77 6.95 8.95
C GLN A 41 8.70 6.26 9.97
N TYR A 42 8.14 5.39 10.81
CA TYR A 42 8.87 4.60 11.81
C TYR A 42 8.01 3.40 12.27
N GLU A 43 8.65 2.36 12.75
CA GLU A 43 8.03 1.06 12.99
C GLU A 43 6.96 1.07 14.08
N LEU A 44 7.06 1.96 15.06
CA LEU A 44 6.04 2.08 16.12
C LEU A 44 4.67 2.54 15.62
N SER A 45 4.58 3.05 14.38
CA SER A 45 3.31 3.43 13.76
C SER A 45 2.55 2.25 13.14
N TYR A 46 3.15 1.07 13.01
CA TYR A 46 2.55 -0.05 12.30
C TYR A 46 1.22 -0.52 12.92
N THR A 47 1.14 -0.54 14.24
CA THR A 47 -0.10 -0.88 14.94
C THR A 47 -1.22 0.12 14.69
N ASN A 48 -0.88 1.41 14.50
CA ASN A 48 -1.87 2.43 14.14
C ASN A 48 -2.42 2.22 12.72
N ILE A 49 -1.59 1.75 11.79
CA ILE A 49 -2.04 1.42 10.43
C ILE A 49 -3.09 0.30 10.49
N LEU A 50 -2.82 -0.76 11.24
CA LEU A 50 -3.79 -1.84 11.44
C LEU A 50 -5.07 -1.33 12.12
N ALA A 51 -4.95 -0.47 13.13
CA ALA A 51 -6.10 0.14 13.79
C ALA A 51 -6.92 1.04 12.84
N MET A 52 -6.26 1.71 11.87
CA MET A 52 -6.97 2.49 10.84
C MET A 52 -7.69 1.59 9.84
N LEU A 53 -7.10 0.47 9.43
CA LEU A 53 -7.76 -0.52 8.57
C LEU A 53 -8.99 -1.13 9.27
N ASP A 54 -8.85 -1.49 10.56
CA ASP A 54 -9.94 -2.00 11.38
C ASP A 54 -11.11 -1.02 11.45
N LEU A 55 -10.79 0.22 11.82
CA LEU A 55 -11.79 1.29 11.92
C LEU A 55 -12.42 1.65 10.56
N ALA A 56 -11.69 1.44 9.46
CA ALA A 56 -12.22 1.59 8.11
C ALA A 56 -13.02 0.37 7.62
N HIS A 57 -13.12 -0.69 8.42
CA HIS A 57 -13.73 -1.97 8.06
C HIS A 57 -13.08 -2.63 6.83
N ILE A 58 -11.77 -2.40 6.63
CA ILE A 58 -10.98 -2.98 5.54
C ILE A 58 -10.24 -4.22 6.09
N PRO A 59 -10.31 -5.38 5.42
CA PRO A 59 -9.56 -6.57 5.83
C PRO A 59 -8.06 -6.30 5.96
N PHE A 60 -7.43 -6.79 7.04
CA PHE A 60 -6.01 -6.55 7.32
C PHE A 60 -5.11 -7.10 6.23
N TYR A 61 -5.26 -8.37 5.92
CA TYR A 61 -4.36 -9.06 5.01
C TYR A 61 -4.69 -8.75 3.54
N ALA A 62 -3.67 -8.48 2.75
CA ALA A 62 -3.80 -8.24 1.31
C ALA A 62 -4.49 -9.40 0.57
N LYS A 63 -4.24 -10.65 1.01
CA LYS A 63 -4.85 -11.85 0.45
C LYS A 63 -6.36 -11.96 0.66
N ASP A 64 -6.90 -11.26 1.66
CA ASP A 64 -8.33 -11.27 2.01
C ASP A 64 -9.10 -10.13 1.32
N ARG A 65 -8.41 -9.27 0.54
CA ARG A 65 -8.98 -8.19 -0.24
C ARG A 65 -9.02 -8.55 -1.73
N ASP A 66 -10.20 -8.60 -2.29
CA ASP A 66 -10.45 -8.75 -3.74
C ASP A 66 -10.48 -7.39 -4.46
N GLU A 67 -11.01 -7.36 -5.68
CA GLU A 67 -11.12 -6.16 -6.52
C GLU A 67 -12.14 -5.12 -6.02
N HIS A 68 -12.97 -5.44 -5.04
CA HIS A 68 -13.95 -4.52 -4.46
C HIS A 68 -13.34 -3.63 -3.36
N TRP A 69 -12.15 -3.99 -2.88
CA TRP A 69 -11.45 -3.23 -1.85
C TRP A 69 -10.43 -2.27 -2.45
N PRO A 70 -10.18 -1.12 -1.80
CA PRO A 70 -9.09 -0.25 -2.21
C PRO A 70 -7.74 -0.97 -2.16
N LEU A 71 -6.83 -0.64 -3.07
CA LEU A 71 -5.44 -1.06 -2.94
C LEU A 71 -4.80 -0.37 -1.73
N ILE A 72 -4.19 -1.14 -0.86
CA ILE A 72 -3.46 -0.60 0.28
C ILE A 72 -1.99 -0.46 -0.12
N VAL A 73 -1.54 0.80 -0.19
CA VAL A 73 -0.22 1.19 -0.69
C VAL A 73 0.63 1.73 0.45
N ALA A 74 1.87 1.32 0.53
CA ALA A 74 2.83 1.85 1.49
C ALA A 74 4.01 2.54 0.79
N GLY A 75 4.60 3.51 1.47
CA GLY A 75 5.84 4.18 1.09
C GLY A 75 6.51 4.81 2.31
N GLY A 76 7.59 5.53 2.10
CA GLY A 76 8.31 6.22 3.18
C GLY A 76 9.59 5.51 3.65
N PRO A 77 10.29 6.06 4.65
CA PRO A 77 11.62 5.59 5.05
C PRO A 77 11.68 4.11 5.45
N CYS A 78 10.69 3.64 6.22
CA CYS A 78 10.65 2.26 6.69
C CYS A 78 10.20 1.25 5.62
N ALA A 79 9.72 1.71 4.46
CA ALA A 79 9.38 0.83 3.35
C ALA A 79 10.57 -0.01 2.85
N CYS A 80 11.81 0.45 3.09
CA CYS A 80 13.02 -0.30 2.75
C CYS A 80 13.19 -1.60 3.56
N ASN A 81 12.47 -1.74 4.68
CA ASN A 81 12.40 -2.96 5.49
C ASN A 81 10.94 -3.32 5.74
N ALA A 82 10.22 -3.65 4.68
CA ALA A 82 8.77 -3.81 4.70
C ALA A 82 8.30 -5.22 5.11
N GLU A 83 9.16 -6.23 5.08
CA GLU A 83 8.79 -7.63 5.32
C GLU A 83 8.00 -7.86 6.61
N PRO A 84 8.28 -7.20 7.76
CA PRO A 84 7.49 -7.39 8.98
C PRO A 84 6.00 -7.04 8.85
N ILE A 85 5.63 -6.25 7.84
CA ILE A 85 4.25 -5.80 7.60
C ILE A 85 3.79 -6.02 6.15
N ALA A 86 4.58 -6.72 5.35
CA ALA A 86 4.33 -6.90 3.92
C ALA A 86 2.97 -7.54 3.63
N ASP A 87 2.52 -8.48 4.47
CA ASP A 87 1.24 -9.18 4.32
C ASP A 87 0.01 -8.26 4.37
N PHE A 88 0.17 -7.05 4.91
CA PHE A 88 -0.93 -6.09 5.04
C PHE A 88 -1.04 -5.12 3.85
N PHE A 89 -0.06 -5.11 2.94
CA PHE A 89 -0.01 -4.19 1.82
C PHE A 89 -0.12 -4.90 0.47
N ASP A 90 -0.88 -4.29 -0.43
CA ASP A 90 -0.95 -4.74 -1.83
C ASP A 90 0.27 -4.28 -2.62
N VAL A 91 0.74 -3.06 -2.32
CA VAL A 91 1.84 -2.40 -3.03
C VAL A 91 2.72 -1.66 -2.04
N ILE A 92 4.04 -1.82 -2.15
CA ILE A 92 5.02 -1.08 -1.35
C ILE A 92 5.96 -0.36 -2.31
N GLN A 93 6.04 0.95 -2.14
CA GLN A 93 6.91 1.81 -2.92
C GLN A 93 8.23 2.03 -2.18
N LEU A 94 9.35 1.72 -2.82
CA LEU A 94 10.69 1.86 -2.29
C LEU A 94 11.38 3.11 -2.87
N GLY A 95 11.76 4.02 -1.99
CA GLY A 95 12.46 5.26 -2.37
C GLY A 95 11.53 6.44 -2.62
N GLU A 96 11.90 7.30 -3.56
CA GLU A 96 11.22 8.57 -3.84
C GLU A 96 9.96 8.37 -4.68
N GLY A 97 8.86 9.02 -4.25
CA GLY A 97 7.50 8.75 -4.74
C GLY A 97 7.04 9.58 -5.93
N GLU A 98 7.77 10.60 -6.30
CA GLU A 98 7.33 11.64 -7.24
C GLU A 98 6.99 11.12 -8.63
N ARG A 99 7.62 10.02 -9.05
CA ARG A 99 7.27 9.32 -10.31
C ARG A 99 6.43 8.08 -10.09
N GLN A 100 6.73 7.30 -9.04
CA GLN A 100 6.10 6.01 -8.80
C GLN A 100 4.63 6.16 -8.42
N LEU A 101 4.31 7.07 -7.49
CA LEU A 101 2.92 7.26 -7.06
C LEU A 101 2.01 7.71 -8.22
N PRO A 102 2.37 8.73 -9.04
CA PRO A 102 1.59 9.05 -10.24
C PRO A 102 1.46 7.88 -11.22
N SER A 103 2.53 7.06 -11.38
CA SER A 103 2.49 5.89 -12.26
C SER A 103 1.54 4.81 -11.74
N ILE A 104 1.54 4.56 -10.43
CA ILE A 104 0.59 3.63 -9.79
C ILE A 104 -0.85 4.15 -10.00
N CYS A 105 -1.11 5.42 -9.73
CA CYS A 105 -2.42 6.03 -9.94
C CYS A 105 -2.87 5.93 -11.42
N ALA A 106 -1.95 6.14 -12.37
CA ALA A 106 -2.25 6.02 -13.79
C ALA A 106 -2.65 4.59 -14.21
N GLU A 107 -1.99 3.55 -13.66
CA GLU A 107 -2.38 2.16 -13.92
C GLU A 107 -3.75 1.82 -13.30
N ILE A 108 -4.05 2.33 -12.11
CA ILE A 108 -5.38 2.18 -11.48
C ILE A 108 -6.46 2.85 -12.36
N GLU A 109 -6.23 4.09 -12.76
CA GLU A 109 -7.17 4.83 -13.62
C GLU A 109 -7.40 4.12 -14.95
N LYS A 110 -6.33 3.60 -15.55
CA LYS A 110 -6.38 2.86 -16.81
C LYS A 110 -7.18 1.57 -16.66
N ALA A 111 -6.92 0.78 -15.64
CA ALA A 111 -7.65 -0.44 -15.35
C ALA A 111 -9.15 -0.17 -15.13
N LYS A 112 -9.48 0.91 -14.44
CA LYS A 112 -10.87 1.35 -14.21
C LYS A 112 -11.58 1.73 -15.52
N LYS A 113 -10.88 2.42 -16.42
CA LYS A 113 -11.41 2.77 -17.76
C LYS A 113 -11.59 1.56 -18.67
N GLU A 114 -10.68 0.59 -18.61
CA GLU A 114 -10.76 -0.65 -19.39
C GLU A 114 -11.93 -1.53 -18.92
N GLY A 115 -12.21 -1.55 -17.64
CA GLY A 115 -13.21 -2.42 -17.02
C GLY A 115 -12.83 -3.90 -17.05
N GLY A 116 -13.27 -4.67 -16.05
CA GLY A 116 -13.03 -6.13 -15.99
C GLY A 116 -11.58 -6.55 -15.76
N VAL A 117 -10.68 -5.62 -15.44
CA VAL A 117 -9.29 -5.93 -15.07
C VAL A 117 -9.29 -6.52 -13.66
N SER A 118 -8.77 -7.73 -13.50
CA SER A 118 -8.65 -8.36 -12.19
C SER A 118 -7.59 -7.66 -11.31
N LYS A 119 -7.74 -7.77 -9.99
CA LYS A 119 -6.73 -7.25 -9.04
C LYS A 119 -5.33 -7.80 -9.36
N LYS A 120 -5.22 -9.11 -9.66
CA LYS A 120 -3.93 -9.73 -10.01
C LYS A 120 -3.32 -9.09 -11.26
N GLU A 121 -4.10 -8.85 -12.30
CA GLU A 121 -3.60 -8.21 -13.52
C GLU A 121 -3.17 -6.76 -13.27
N LEU A 122 -3.94 -5.99 -12.50
CA LEU A 122 -3.55 -4.64 -12.09
C LEU A 122 -2.24 -4.65 -11.31
N LEU A 123 -2.10 -5.53 -10.33
CA LEU A 123 -0.86 -5.67 -9.55
C LEU A 123 0.34 -6.09 -10.41
N LEU A 124 0.16 -6.95 -11.43
CA LEU A 124 1.21 -7.29 -12.39
C LEU A 124 1.66 -6.08 -13.24
N ARG A 125 0.76 -5.18 -13.59
CA ARG A 125 1.10 -3.92 -14.28
C ARG A 125 1.88 -2.99 -13.35
N ILE A 126 1.41 -2.82 -12.12
CA ILE A 126 2.04 -1.99 -11.09
C ILE A 126 3.43 -2.51 -10.70
N ALA A 127 3.62 -3.82 -10.58
CA ALA A 127 4.90 -4.43 -10.23
C ALA A 127 6.02 -4.20 -11.27
N ARG A 128 5.68 -3.77 -12.48
CA ARG A 128 6.65 -3.39 -13.53
C ARG A 128 7.20 -1.97 -13.37
N ILE A 129 6.59 -1.17 -12.50
CA ILE A 129 7.06 0.19 -12.22
C ILE A 129 8.34 0.10 -11.38
N PRO A 130 9.47 0.71 -11.81
CA PRO A 130 10.71 0.66 -11.04
C PRO A 130 10.52 1.20 -9.62
N GLY A 131 11.08 0.48 -8.64
CA GLY A 131 10.95 0.85 -7.21
C GLY A 131 9.65 0.40 -6.55
N VAL A 132 8.81 -0.35 -7.24
CA VAL A 132 7.58 -0.89 -6.67
C VAL A 132 7.75 -2.38 -6.34
N TYR A 133 7.42 -2.72 -5.10
CA TYR A 133 7.38 -4.07 -4.56
C TYR A 133 5.94 -4.49 -4.31
N VAL A 134 5.53 -5.61 -4.89
CA VAL A 134 4.21 -6.22 -4.67
C VAL A 134 4.42 -7.51 -3.90
N PRO A 135 4.21 -7.53 -2.56
CA PRO A 135 4.59 -8.66 -1.71
C PRO A 135 4.01 -10.01 -2.14
N SER A 136 2.77 -10.03 -2.62
CA SER A 136 2.09 -11.26 -3.08
C SER A 136 2.77 -11.97 -4.26
N PHE A 137 3.72 -11.31 -4.93
CA PHE A 137 4.47 -11.89 -6.04
C PHE A 137 5.83 -12.46 -5.64
N TYR A 138 6.05 -12.62 -4.33
CA TYR A 138 7.29 -13.21 -3.81
C TYR A 138 6.99 -14.28 -2.76
N ASP A 139 7.70 -15.40 -2.88
CA ASP A 139 7.69 -16.44 -1.86
C ASP A 139 8.87 -16.26 -0.92
N VAL A 140 8.60 -16.22 0.36
CA VAL A 140 9.62 -16.17 1.41
C VAL A 140 9.84 -17.55 1.95
N THR A 141 11.07 -18.04 1.89
CA THR A 141 11.47 -19.32 2.48
C THR A 141 12.38 -19.08 3.69
N TYR A 142 12.31 -19.99 4.66
CA TYR A 142 13.02 -19.87 5.93
C TYR A 142 13.95 -21.06 6.16
N TYR A 143 15.00 -20.85 6.94
CA TYR A 143 15.79 -21.91 7.56
C TYR A 143 15.04 -22.49 8.75
N GLU A 144 15.49 -23.66 9.26
CA GLU A 144 14.89 -24.32 10.44
C GLU A 144 14.92 -23.43 11.70
N ASP A 145 15.89 -22.51 11.80
CA ASP A 145 16.04 -21.55 12.88
C ASP A 145 15.19 -20.27 12.74
N GLY A 146 14.31 -20.19 11.71
CA GLY A 146 13.40 -19.08 11.46
C GLY A 146 14.01 -17.89 10.72
N ARG A 147 15.31 -17.91 10.37
CA ARG A 147 15.89 -16.87 9.51
C ARG A 147 15.40 -16.97 8.08
N VAL A 148 15.21 -15.83 7.44
CA VAL A 148 14.89 -15.80 5.99
C VAL A 148 16.02 -16.46 5.20
N ARG A 149 15.66 -17.45 4.39
CA ARG A 149 16.58 -18.15 3.51
C ARG A 149 16.65 -17.49 2.13
N ALA A 150 15.49 -17.22 1.55
CA ALA A 150 15.38 -16.57 0.25
C ALA A 150 14.01 -15.89 0.11
N ILE A 151 13.99 -14.84 -0.70
CA ILE A 151 12.78 -14.19 -1.22
C ILE A 151 12.87 -14.33 -2.74
N THR A 152 11.92 -15.02 -3.35
CA THR A 152 11.95 -15.36 -4.78
C THR A 152 10.66 -14.97 -5.47
N PRO A 153 10.72 -14.38 -6.68
CA PRO A 153 9.50 -14.09 -7.44
C PRO A 153 8.76 -15.40 -7.77
N ASN A 154 7.44 -15.37 -7.63
CA ASN A 154 6.55 -16.49 -7.96
C ASN A 154 5.73 -16.26 -9.23
N GLU A 155 5.91 -15.11 -9.90
CA GLU A 155 5.23 -14.75 -11.15
C GLU A 155 6.24 -14.36 -12.24
N THR A 156 5.91 -14.69 -13.49
CA THR A 156 6.76 -14.37 -14.64
C THR A 156 6.86 -12.88 -14.89
N GLY A 157 8.07 -12.38 -15.09
CA GLY A 157 8.35 -10.98 -15.39
C GLY A 157 8.46 -10.07 -14.16
N ILE A 158 8.39 -10.65 -12.95
CA ILE A 158 8.64 -9.93 -11.70
C ILE A 158 10.16 -9.93 -11.43
N PRO A 159 10.76 -8.77 -11.08
CA PRO A 159 12.19 -8.67 -10.84
C PRO A 159 12.61 -9.45 -9.59
N ALA A 160 13.74 -10.14 -9.65
CA ALA A 160 14.28 -10.85 -8.48
C ALA A 160 14.73 -9.89 -7.36
N VAL A 161 15.04 -8.63 -7.71
CA VAL A 161 15.43 -7.57 -6.78
C VAL A 161 14.73 -6.29 -7.17
N VAL A 162 14.03 -5.68 -6.23
CA VAL A 162 13.44 -4.36 -6.41
C VAL A 162 14.43 -3.31 -5.91
N THR A 163 14.90 -2.46 -6.83
CA THR A 163 15.81 -1.36 -6.49
C THR A 163 15.01 -0.11 -6.14
N LYS A 164 15.35 0.55 -5.04
CA LYS A 164 14.68 1.80 -4.65
C LYS A 164 14.78 2.87 -5.73
N ALA A 165 13.70 3.61 -5.92
CA ALA A 165 13.68 4.75 -6.82
C ALA A 165 14.49 5.93 -6.26
N ILE A 166 15.28 6.55 -7.12
CA ILE A 166 16.06 7.76 -6.81
C ILE A 166 15.81 8.78 -7.92
N ILE A 167 15.44 9.99 -7.54
CA ILE A 167 15.26 11.11 -8.47
C ILE A 167 16.57 11.87 -8.59
N GLN A 168 17.12 11.92 -9.80
CA GLN A 168 18.38 12.59 -10.06
C GLN A 168 18.26 14.12 -10.04
N ASN A 169 17.07 14.64 -10.36
CA ASN A 169 16.84 16.07 -10.44
C ASN A 169 15.43 16.41 -9.89
N LEU A 170 15.37 16.86 -8.66
CA LEU A 170 14.11 17.26 -8.01
C LEU A 170 13.46 18.50 -8.63
N ASN A 171 14.21 19.32 -9.41
CA ASN A 171 13.63 20.48 -10.08
C ASN A 171 12.65 20.10 -11.21
N GLU A 172 12.58 18.84 -11.60
CA GLU A 172 11.58 18.35 -12.56
C GLU A 172 10.18 18.20 -11.93
N PHE A 173 10.08 18.28 -10.61
CA PHE A 173 8.84 18.09 -9.88
C PHE A 173 8.45 19.35 -9.14
N THR A 174 7.21 19.80 -9.37
CA THR A 174 6.63 20.88 -8.58
C THR A 174 6.07 20.30 -7.29
N PRO A 175 6.49 20.78 -6.11
CA PRO A 175 5.90 20.32 -4.87
C PRO A 175 4.41 20.66 -4.85
N PRO A 176 3.57 19.79 -4.28
CA PRO A 176 2.15 20.10 -4.08
C PRO A 176 2.04 21.33 -3.15
N THR A 177 1.28 22.33 -3.58
CA THR A 177 1.00 23.57 -2.83
C THR A 177 -0.27 23.44 -2.01
#